data_d0ccb0b2e9b6ec38c72cd466cf9e32ac
#
_entry.id   d0ccb0b2e9b6ec38c72cd466cf9e32ac
#
_cell.length_a   1.000
_cell.length_b   1.000
_cell.length_c   1.000
_cell.angle_alpha   90.00
_cell.angle_beta   90.00
_cell.angle_gamma   90.00
#
_symmetry.space_group_name_H-M   'P 1'
#
loop_
_entity.id
_entity.type
_entity.pdbx_description
1 polymer ?
#
loop_
_entity_poly.entity_id
_entity_poly.type
_entity_poly.pdbx_seq_one_letter_code
_entity_poly.pdbx_strand_id
1 'polypeptide(L)'
;MPIKIADGLSAKEKLHEEGIFTIDKGMALHQDIRPLRILILNLMPLKKPTELQLLRLLGDSPLQVEVDFCHTETHESTHTDPSYLEENYYVFDEIKDNYYDGLIITGAPVEQIPFESVDYWPEMKTYFEWAKTHAFSTLHFCWGAQAALYYYYGIEKRLLPAKLFGIFEYQLTQKHHPLLRGFDDRYFIPQSRHTAINDIQVYNTPQLDILSRSVENGINIIGTPDHRRFFVLGQVFFFILQVEIILEEEYLRDKKKGLPIAVPKNYYPNDNDTKRPYFTWCSYAHLFYHNWLNIVYQETPYDLQAIAKVHPCAH
;
A
#
# COMPACT_ATOMS: atom_id res chain seq x y z
N MET A 1 -11.28 11.64 13.78
CA MET A 1 -10.21 12.20 14.64
C MET A 1 -9.07 12.63 13.74
N PRO A 2 -8.24 13.63 14.14
CA PRO A 2 -7.20 14.14 13.26
C PRO A 2 -6.06 13.14 13.05
N ILE A 3 -5.47 13.16 11.85
CA ILE A 3 -4.23 12.43 11.56
C ILE A 3 -3.03 13.25 12.06
N LYS A 4 -2.11 12.61 12.78
CA LYS A 4 -0.89 13.24 13.28
C LYS A 4 0.23 13.06 12.26
N ILE A 5 0.76 14.16 11.77
CA ILE A 5 1.81 14.20 10.74
C ILE A 5 2.92 15.19 11.11
N ALA A 6 4.07 15.10 10.44
CA ALA A 6 5.15 16.05 10.60
C ALA A 6 4.77 17.45 10.08
N ASP A 7 5.23 18.49 10.75
CA ASP A 7 4.86 19.88 10.44
C ASP A 7 5.28 20.33 9.05
N GLY A 8 6.40 19.82 8.53
CA GLY A 8 6.96 20.14 7.20
C GLY A 8 6.38 19.33 6.04
N LEU A 9 5.42 18.44 6.28
CA LEU A 9 4.89 17.58 5.22
C LEU A 9 4.05 18.39 4.22
N SER A 10 4.39 18.28 2.93
CA SER A 10 3.73 19.06 1.85
C SER A 10 2.24 18.72 1.68
N ALA A 11 1.83 17.53 2.14
CA ALA A 11 0.44 17.08 2.09
C ALA A 11 -0.49 17.86 3.05
N LYS A 12 0.04 18.52 4.09
CA LYS A 12 -0.73 19.12 5.18
C LYS A 12 -1.77 20.14 4.71
N GLU A 13 -1.35 21.10 3.87
CA GLU A 13 -2.25 22.14 3.36
C GLU A 13 -3.36 21.54 2.52
N LYS A 14 -3.01 20.58 1.65
CA LYS A 14 -3.98 19.94 0.76
C LYS A 14 -5.01 19.09 1.50
N LEU A 15 -4.58 18.36 2.53
CA LEU A 15 -5.47 17.59 3.40
C LEU A 15 -6.46 18.50 4.13
N HIS A 16 -5.98 19.66 4.62
CA HIS A 16 -6.83 20.64 5.29
C HIS A 16 -7.89 21.24 4.35
N GLU A 17 -7.51 21.57 3.10
CA GLU A 17 -8.46 22.03 2.06
C GLU A 17 -9.56 20.99 1.77
N GLU A 18 -9.25 19.72 1.89
CA GLU A 18 -10.16 18.61 1.67
C GLU A 18 -11.00 18.22 2.91
N GLY A 19 -10.85 18.96 4.02
CA GLY A 19 -11.60 18.73 5.26
C GLY A 19 -11.07 17.57 6.10
N ILE A 20 -9.89 17.04 5.79
CA ILE A 20 -9.21 16.01 6.58
C ILE A 20 -8.45 16.71 7.71
N PHE A 21 -8.83 16.41 8.95
CA PHE A 21 -8.20 17.02 10.12
C PHE A 21 -6.80 16.47 10.36
N THR A 22 -5.81 17.37 10.38
CA THR A 22 -4.44 17.06 10.76
C THR A 22 -4.09 17.75 12.08
N ILE A 23 -3.26 17.13 12.91
CA ILE A 23 -2.68 17.73 14.11
C ILE A 23 -1.17 17.64 14.06
N ASP A 24 -0.53 18.68 14.60
CA ASP A 24 0.92 18.73 14.77
C ASP A 24 1.36 17.84 15.94
N LYS A 25 2.61 17.36 15.88
CA LYS A 25 3.17 16.51 16.96
C LYS A 25 3.04 17.18 18.33
N GLY A 26 3.16 18.51 18.43
CA GLY A 26 3.03 19.27 19.68
C GLY A 26 1.60 19.31 20.25
N MET A 27 0.57 19.41 19.43
CA MET A 27 -0.84 19.45 19.88
C MET A 27 -1.34 18.08 20.35
N ALA A 28 -0.79 16.99 19.85
CA ALA A 28 -1.18 15.63 20.23
C ALA A 28 -0.75 15.23 21.64
N LEU A 29 0.23 15.91 22.23
CA LEU A 29 0.74 15.64 23.59
C LEU A 29 -0.29 15.92 24.72
N HIS A 30 -1.44 16.53 24.39
CA HIS A 30 -2.47 16.88 25.37
C HIS A 30 -3.69 15.95 25.37
N GLN A 31 -3.64 14.83 24.62
CA GLN A 31 -4.74 13.85 24.58
C GLN A 31 -4.31 12.53 25.22
N ASP A 32 -5.07 12.05 26.20
CA ASP A 32 -4.83 10.76 26.91
C ASP A 32 -5.16 9.51 26.05
N ILE A 33 -5.15 9.63 24.73
CA ILE A 33 -5.46 8.53 23.80
C ILE A 33 -4.16 8.12 23.09
N ARG A 34 -3.79 6.84 23.19
CA ARG A 34 -2.68 6.30 22.41
C ARG A 34 -3.09 6.25 20.92
N PRO A 35 -2.45 7.04 20.05
CA PRO A 35 -2.70 6.95 18.62
C PRO A 35 -2.18 5.63 18.06
N LEU A 36 -2.77 5.17 16.97
CA LEU A 36 -2.18 4.10 16.16
C LEU A 36 -0.94 4.63 15.45
N ARG A 37 0.19 3.97 15.62
CA ARG A 37 1.45 4.33 14.97
C ARG A 37 1.61 3.53 13.69
N ILE A 38 1.60 4.21 12.56
CA ILE A 38 1.73 3.60 11.22
C ILE A 38 3.03 4.08 10.59
N LEU A 39 3.90 3.13 10.23
CA LEU A 39 5.08 3.40 9.42
C LEU A 39 4.77 3.15 7.94
N ILE A 40 5.23 4.03 7.06
CA ILE A 40 5.08 3.88 5.62
C ILE A 40 6.46 3.85 4.95
N LEU A 41 6.87 2.68 4.47
CA LEU A 41 8.02 2.54 3.59
C LEU A 41 7.59 2.91 2.16
N ASN A 42 7.89 4.15 1.79
CA ASN A 42 7.50 4.71 0.50
C ASN A 42 8.59 4.48 -0.56
N LEU A 43 8.39 3.46 -1.40
CA LEU A 43 9.31 3.10 -2.50
C LEU A 43 8.95 3.79 -3.83
N MET A 44 7.84 4.56 -3.85
CA MET A 44 7.41 5.25 -5.07
C MET A 44 8.37 6.39 -5.44
N PRO A 45 8.64 6.62 -6.73
CA PRO A 45 9.53 7.70 -7.17
C PRO A 45 8.95 9.09 -6.86
N LEU A 46 7.64 9.26 -6.97
CA LEU A 46 6.95 10.51 -6.63
C LEU A 46 6.45 10.44 -5.18
N LYS A 47 7.30 10.83 -4.22
CA LYS A 47 7.01 10.73 -2.78
C LYS A 47 5.77 11.53 -2.38
N LYS A 48 5.75 12.83 -2.66
CA LYS A 48 4.68 13.75 -2.23
C LYS A 48 3.27 13.36 -2.69
N PRO A 49 3.03 12.99 -3.98
CA PRO A 49 1.72 12.47 -4.38
C PRO A 49 1.32 11.19 -3.62
N THR A 50 2.25 10.27 -3.39
CA THR A 50 2.00 9.02 -2.65
C THR A 50 1.66 9.29 -1.19
N GLU A 51 2.38 10.20 -0.52
CA GLU A 51 2.08 10.68 0.84
C GLU A 51 0.63 11.16 0.94
N LEU A 52 0.26 12.10 0.06
CA LEU A 52 -1.07 12.69 0.06
C LEU A 52 -2.18 11.65 -0.09
N GLN A 53 -1.99 10.68 -0.99
CA GLN A 53 -2.95 9.61 -1.23
C GLN A 53 -3.12 8.70 -0.01
N LEU A 54 -2.02 8.25 0.59
CA LEU A 54 -2.06 7.39 1.77
C LEU A 54 -2.64 8.11 2.98
N LEU A 55 -2.27 9.39 3.18
CA LEU A 55 -2.79 10.18 4.30
C LEU A 55 -4.29 10.45 4.18
N ARG A 56 -4.84 10.64 2.97
CA ARG A 56 -6.29 10.74 2.76
C ARG A 56 -7.01 9.48 3.24
N LEU A 57 -6.48 8.29 2.89
CA LEU A 57 -7.09 7.01 3.23
C LEU A 57 -6.99 6.70 4.73
N LEU A 58 -5.85 7.01 5.35
CA LEU A 58 -5.64 6.83 6.78
C LEU A 58 -6.35 7.88 7.63
N GLY A 59 -6.49 9.10 7.11
CA GLY A 59 -7.15 10.22 7.82
C GLY A 59 -8.67 10.16 7.82
N ASP A 60 -9.29 9.38 6.93
CA ASP A 60 -10.73 9.15 6.88
C ASP A 60 -11.16 8.08 7.89
N SER A 61 -10.75 8.23 9.15
CA SER A 61 -11.01 7.30 10.24
C SER A 61 -11.36 8.05 11.53
N PRO A 62 -12.26 7.53 12.38
CA PRO A 62 -12.49 8.09 13.71
C PRO A 62 -11.33 7.82 14.68
N LEU A 63 -10.38 6.96 14.32
CA LEU A 63 -9.21 6.65 15.13
C LEU A 63 -8.13 7.72 14.96
N GLN A 64 -7.39 8.00 16.03
CA GLN A 64 -6.21 8.83 15.94
C GLN A 64 -5.06 8.00 15.36
N VAL A 65 -4.49 8.47 14.25
CA VAL A 65 -3.38 7.81 13.56
C VAL A 65 -2.18 8.75 13.53
N GLU A 66 -1.03 8.24 13.93
CA GLU A 66 0.28 8.88 13.79
C GLU A 66 1.02 8.18 12.66
N VAL A 67 1.51 8.97 11.69
CA VAL A 67 2.18 8.42 10.50
C VAL A 67 3.63 8.90 10.48
N ASP A 68 4.53 7.94 10.38
CA ASP A 68 5.95 8.14 10.09
C ASP A 68 6.23 7.62 8.66
N PHE A 69 7.03 8.36 7.90
CA PHE A 69 7.48 7.93 6.57
C PHE A 69 8.93 7.48 6.62
N CYS A 70 9.26 6.42 5.89
CA CYS A 70 10.65 6.02 5.67
C CYS A 70 10.92 5.72 4.18
N HIS A 71 12.18 5.78 3.82
CA HIS A 71 12.68 5.45 2.49
C HIS A 71 13.91 4.55 2.59
N THR A 72 14.30 3.95 1.47
CA THR A 72 15.56 3.19 1.38
C THR A 72 16.74 4.14 1.26
N GLU A 73 17.78 3.91 2.06
CA GLU A 73 19.02 4.71 2.06
C GLU A 73 19.91 4.38 0.85
N THR A 74 19.89 3.11 0.44
CA THR A 74 20.73 2.59 -0.66
C THR A 74 20.31 3.03 -2.05
N HIS A 75 19.15 3.71 -2.18
CA HIS A 75 18.60 4.20 -3.44
C HIS A 75 18.45 5.72 -3.44
N GLU A 76 19.19 6.41 -4.31
CA GLU A 76 19.01 7.86 -4.51
C GLU A 76 17.69 8.18 -5.21
N SER A 77 16.85 8.98 -4.54
CA SER A 77 15.63 9.49 -5.15
C SER A 77 15.94 10.57 -6.20
N THR A 78 15.61 10.30 -7.45
CA THR A 78 15.83 11.26 -8.57
C THR A 78 14.72 12.28 -8.74
N HIS A 79 13.58 12.13 -8.04
CA HIS A 79 12.37 12.94 -8.22
C HIS A 79 11.95 13.72 -6.97
N THR A 80 12.69 13.59 -5.88
CA THR A 80 12.39 14.29 -4.61
C THR A 80 13.67 14.97 -4.11
N ASP A 81 13.55 16.20 -3.66
CA ASP A 81 14.65 16.98 -3.12
C ASP A 81 15.24 16.26 -1.90
N PRO A 82 16.56 16.06 -1.80
CA PRO A 82 17.19 15.43 -0.64
C PRO A 82 16.87 16.12 0.68
N SER A 83 16.80 17.46 0.71
CA SER A 83 16.46 18.21 1.92
C SER A 83 15.04 17.88 2.43
N TYR A 84 14.09 17.65 1.50
CA TYR A 84 12.75 17.23 1.87
C TYR A 84 12.73 15.82 2.50
N LEU A 85 13.55 14.90 1.98
CA LEU A 85 13.70 13.57 2.57
C LEU A 85 14.31 13.64 3.96
N GLU A 86 15.40 14.38 4.14
CA GLU A 86 16.05 14.56 5.46
C GLU A 86 15.12 15.16 6.52
N GLU A 87 14.19 16.04 6.11
CA GLU A 87 13.25 16.69 7.04
C GLU A 87 12.02 15.83 7.36
N ASN A 88 11.56 14.99 6.43
CA ASN A 88 10.23 14.35 6.51
C ASN A 88 10.25 12.81 6.48
N TYR A 89 11.39 12.18 6.18
CA TYR A 89 11.54 10.74 6.09
C TYR A 89 12.62 10.23 7.03
N TYR A 90 12.37 9.07 7.60
CA TYR A 90 13.37 8.32 8.36
C TYR A 90 14.11 7.33 7.45
N VAL A 91 15.35 6.99 7.83
CA VAL A 91 16.07 5.82 7.34
C VAL A 91 15.96 4.67 8.35
N PHE A 92 16.32 3.46 7.94
CA PHE A 92 16.13 2.27 8.78
C PHE A 92 16.78 2.39 10.16
N ASP A 93 18.00 2.92 10.24
CA ASP A 93 18.73 3.06 11.49
C ASP A 93 18.05 3.97 12.53
N GLU A 94 17.21 4.90 12.09
CA GLU A 94 16.47 5.81 12.96
C GLU A 94 15.19 5.19 13.53
N ILE A 95 14.67 4.13 12.87
CA ILE A 95 13.39 3.51 13.26
C ILE A 95 13.54 2.08 13.82
N LYS A 96 14.71 1.47 13.72
CA LYS A 96 14.92 0.05 14.02
C LYS A 96 14.53 -0.37 15.46
N ASP A 97 14.62 0.56 16.42
CA ASP A 97 14.26 0.34 17.83
C ASP A 97 12.80 0.71 18.13
N ASN A 98 12.06 1.26 17.16
CA ASN A 98 10.67 1.65 17.31
C ASN A 98 9.71 0.50 17.01
N TYR A 99 8.53 0.57 17.62
CA TYR A 99 7.43 -0.37 17.40
C TYR A 99 6.23 0.35 16.80
N TYR A 100 5.53 -0.33 15.89
CA TYR A 100 4.39 0.21 15.16
C TYR A 100 3.19 -0.72 15.21
N ASP A 101 1.99 -0.14 15.24
CA ASP A 101 0.73 -0.87 15.09
C ASP A 101 0.62 -1.43 13.66
N GLY A 102 1.08 -0.66 12.68
CA GLY A 102 1.04 -1.06 11.28
C GLY A 102 2.24 -0.59 10.46
N LEU A 103 2.56 -1.36 9.43
CA LEU A 103 3.56 -1.00 8.41
C LEU A 103 2.92 -1.10 7.02
N ILE A 104 3.07 -0.07 6.22
CA ILE A 104 2.68 -0.05 4.81
C ILE A 104 3.94 -0.04 3.96
N ILE A 105 4.06 -0.99 3.01
CA ILE A 105 5.12 -1.02 2.01
C ILE A 105 4.50 -0.80 0.64
N THR A 106 4.88 0.29 -0.03
CA THR A 106 4.32 0.67 -1.32
C THR A 106 4.88 -0.18 -2.46
N GLY A 107 4.34 0.00 -3.67
CA GLY A 107 4.96 -0.49 -4.89
C GLY A 107 6.22 0.27 -5.28
N ALA A 108 6.92 -0.24 -6.29
CA ALA A 108 8.07 0.40 -6.90
C ALA A 108 8.11 0.08 -8.42
N PRO A 109 8.65 0.96 -9.27
CA PRO A 109 8.67 0.77 -10.73
C PRO A 109 9.81 -0.15 -11.20
N VAL A 110 10.12 -1.19 -10.45
CA VAL A 110 11.21 -2.16 -10.70
C VAL A 110 10.68 -3.58 -10.90
N GLU A 111 9.43 -3.73 -11.28
CA GLU A 111 8.76 -5.03 -11.34
C GLU A 111 9.32 -5.98 -12.41
N GLN A 112 9.95 -5.45 -13.47
CA GLN A 112 10.44 -6.25 -14.59
C GLN A 112 11.84 -6.82 -14.38
N ILE A 113 12.58 -6.39 -13.35
CA ILE A 113 13.91 -6.92 -13.03
C ILE A 113 13.82 -7.94 -11.88
N PRO A 114 14.74 -8.93 -11.82
CA PRO A 114 14.81 -9.87 -10.67
C PRO A 114 14.93 -9.11 -9.34
N PHE A 115 14.38 -9.68 -8.27
CA PHE A 115 14.42 -9.05 -6.95
C PHE A 115 15.88 -8.82 -6.49
N GLU A 116 16.74 -9.78 -6.70
CA GLU A 116 18.16 -9.74 -6.31
C GLU A 116 18.97 -8.69 -7.09
N SER A 117 18.44 -8.22 -8.22
CA SER A 117 19.07 -7.17 -9.05
C SER A 117 18.60 -5.76 -8.69
N VAL A 118 17.65 -5.63 -7.75
CA VAL A 118 17.21 -4.34 -7.21
C VAL A 118 18.25 -3.86 -6.21
N ASP A 119 18.77 -2.65 -6.38
CA ASP A 119 19.86 -2.07 -5.59
C ASP A 119 19.58 -2.06 -4.08
N TYR A 120 18.34 -1.75 -3.68
CA TYR A 120 17.89 -1.76 -2.28
C TYR A 120 17.30 -3.11 -1.81
N TRP A 121 17.46 -4.20 -2.55
CA TRP A 121 16.95 -5.52 -2.13
C TRP A 121 17.51 -6.01 -0.79
N PRO A 122 18.81 -5.84 -0.48
CA PRO A 122 19.34 -6.19 0.85
C PRO A 122 18.64 -5.43 1.98
N GLU A 123 18.37 -4.16 1.78
CA GLU A 123 17.67 -3.31 2.75
C GLU A 123 16.21 -3.74 2.92
N MET A 124 15.52 -4.08 1.83
CA MET A 124 14.16 -4.63 1.88
C MET A 124 14.08 -5.89 2.75
N LYS A 125 15.06 -6.80 2.63
CA LYS A 125 15.13 -8.00 3.50
C LYS A 125 15.25 -7.62 4.98
N THR A 126 15.99 -6.57 5.29
CA THR A 126 16.11 -6.06 6.66
C THR A 126 14.77 -5.54 7.17
N TYR A 127 14.02 -4.76 6.37
CA TYR A 127 12.67 -4.33 6.72
C TYR A 127 11.71 -5.51 6.92
N PHE A 128 11.76 -6.53 6.07
CA PHE A 128 10.90 -7.71 6.20
C PHE A 128 11.19 -8.51 7.48
N GLU A 129 12.47 -8.70 7.86
CA GLU A 129 12.82 -9.35 9.12
C GLU A 129 12.42 -8.53 10.32
N TRP A 130 12.73 -7.25 10.33
CA TRP A 130 12.38 -6.32 11.39
C TRP A 130 10.87 -6.26 11.63
N ALA A 131 10.08 -6.23 10.56
CA ALA A 131 8.62 -6.16 10.64
C ALA A 131 7.99 -7.34 11.37
N LYS A 132 8.63 -8.53 11.40
CA LYS A 132 8.11 -9.70 12.12
C LYS A 132 7.92 -9.45 13.62
N THR A 133 8.72 -8.56 14.20
CA THR A 133 8.77 -8.31 15.64
C THR A 133 8.44 -6.87 16.04
N HIS A 134 8.47 -5.92 15.11
CA HIS A 134 8.32 -4.49 15.40
C HIS A 134 7.05 -3.88 14.79
N ALA A 135 6.37 -4.56 13.87
CA ALA A 135 5.08 -4.14 13.33
C ALA A 135 4.01 -5.21 13.58
N PHE A 136 2.86 -4.78 14.13
CA PHE A 136 1.79 -5.75 14.39
C PHE A 136 1.19 -6.27 13.09
N SER A 137 0.73 -5.40 12.21
CA SER A 137 0.16 -5.78 10.93
C SER A 137 0.84 -5.05 9.77
N THR A 138 1.04 -5.74 8.64
CA THR A 138 1.70 -5.18 7.47
C THR A 138 0.82 -5.23 6.23
N LEU A 139 0.75 -4.12 5.49
CA LEU A 139 0.17 -4.02 4.16
C LEU A 139 1.26 -3.89 3.12
N HIS A 140 1.28 -4.79 2.16
CA HIS A 140 2.21 -4.77 1.04
C HIS A 140 1.44 -4.54 -0.26
N PHE A 141 1.90 -3.60 -1.10
CA PHE A 141 1.22 -3.23 -2.32
C PHE A 141 2.06 -3.46 -3.57
N CYS A 142 1.41 -3.91 -4.66
CA CYS A 142 1.97 -4.05 -6.00
C CYS A 142 3.32 -4.80 -5.98
N TRP A 143 4.42 -4.14 -6.39
CA TRP A 143 5.76 -4.72 -6.31
C TRP A 143 6.17 -5.07 -4.86
N GLY A 144 5.83 -4.24 -3.89
CA GLY A 144 6.10 -4.54 -2.47
C GLY A 144 5.39 -5.81 -2.00
N ALA A 145 4.19 -6.10 -2.51
CA ALA A 145 3.48 -7.36 -2.24
C ALA A 145 4.19 -8.55 -2.90
N GLN A 146 4.63 -8.41 -4.14
CA GLN A 146 5.38 -9.47 -4.83
C GLN A 146 6.72 -9.74 -4.13
N ALA A 147 7.43 -8.69 -3.71
CA ALA A 147 8.71 -8.79 -3.01
C ALA A 147 8.56 -9.50 -1.65
N ALA A 148 7.53 -9.16 -0.89
CA ALA A 148 7.25 -9.80 0.40
C ALA A 148 6.79 -11.25 0.24
N LEU A 149 5.94 -11.57 -0.73
CA LEU A 149 5.54 -12.94 -1.04
C LEU A 149 6.74 -13.80 -1.47
N TYR A 150 7.65 -13.24 -2.25
CA TYR A 150 8.90 -13.92 -2.62
C TYR A 150 9.79 -14.15 -1.40
N TYR A 151 10.00 -13.13 -0.58
CA TYR A 151 10.86 -13.22 0.61
C TYR A 151 10.35 -14.21 1.66
N TYR A 152 9.06 -14.13 2.02
CA TYR A 152 8.50 -14.95 3.09
C TYR A 152 8.14 -16.37 2.67
N TYR A 153 7.75 -16.58 1.39
CA TYR A 153 7.14 -17.82 0.94
C TYR A 153 7.76 -18.39 -0.34
N GLY A 154 8.77 -17.74 -0.94
CA GLY A 154 9.39 -18.17 -2.19
C GLY A 154 8.45 -18.08 -3.42
N ILE A 155 7.38 -17.29 -3.34
CA ILE A 155 6.41 -17.15 -4.42
C ILE A 155 7.01 -16.22 -5.49
N GLU A 156 7.26 -16.77 -6.67
CA GLU A 156 7.88 -16.09 -7.77
C GLU A 156 6.91 -15.17 -8.53
N LYS A 157 7.44 -14.13 -9.13
CA LYS A 157 6.73 -13.32 -10.12
C LYS A 157 7.00 -13.82 -11.53
N ARG A 158 6.06 -13.56 -12.43
CA ARG A 158 6.19 -13.84 -13.86
C ARG A 158 5.80 -12.62 -14.69
N LEU A 159 6.43 -12.44 -15.84
CA LEU A 159 6.02 -11.44 -16.81
C LEU A 159 4.66 -11.80 -17.41
N LEU A 160 3.82 -10.79 -17.59
CA LEU A 160 2.56 -10.90 -18.35
C LEU A 160 2.83 -10.76 -19.84
N PRO A 161 2.04 -11.41 -20.70
CA PRO A 161 2.15 -11.26 -22.17
C PRO A 161 1.92 -9.83 -22.65
N ALA A 162 1.10 -9.07 -21.91
CA ALA A 162 0.83 -7.65 -22.12
C ALA A 162 0.62 -6.98 -20.77
N LYS A 163 0.82 -5.67 -20.72
CA LYS A 163 0.54 -4.87 -19.53
C LYS A 163 -0.93 -4.99 -19.12
N LEU A 164 -1.19 -5.37 -17.89
CA LEU A 164 -2.53 -5.31 -17.32
C LEU A 164 -2.79 -3.85 -16.92
N PHE A 165 -3.60 -3.14 -17.73
CA PHE A 165 -3.77 -1.70 -17.65
C PHE A 165 -5.25 -1.30 -17.74
N GLY A 166 -5.81 -0.75 -16.66
CA GLY A 166 -7.23 -0.36 -16.57
C GLY A 166 -7.90 -0.75 -15.26
N ILE A 167 -9.23 -0.85 -15.30
CA ILE A 167 -10.10 -1.19 -14.17
C ILE A 167 -10.63 -2.61 -14.39
N PHE A 168 -10.43 -3.48 -13.40
CA PHE A 168 -10.79 -4.89 -13.52
C PHE A 168 -11.65 -5.35 -12.35
N GLU A 169 -12.59 -6.23 -12.66
CA GLU A 169 -13.46 -6.87 -11.68
C GLU A 169 -12.74 -8.00 -10.97
N TYR A 170 -12.92 -8.05 -9.65
CA TYR A 170 -12.49 -9.13 -8.77
C TYR A 170 -13.64 -9.62 -7.92
N GLN A 171 -13.57 -10.87 -7.48
CA GLN A 171 -14.57 -11.52 -6.65
C GLN A 171 -13.97 -11.88 -5.30
N LEU A 172 -14.76 -11.74 -4.23
CA LEU A 172 -14.38 -12.19 -2.91
C LEU A 172 -14.38 -13.71 -2.85
N THR A 173 -13.33 -14.28 -2.25
CA THR A 173 -13.26 -15.72 -1.93
C THR A 173 -13.62 -16.00 -0.48
N GLN A 174 -13.47 -14.99 0.39
CA GLN A 174 -13.79 -15.04 1.82
C GLN A 174 -14.66 -13.83 2.21
N LYS A 175 -15.99 -13.96 2.09
CA LYS A 175 -16.96 -12.88 2.29
C LYS A 175 -16.97 -12.28 3.72
N HIS A 176 -16.61 -13.07 4.71
CA HIS A 176 -16.66 -12.66 6.13
C HIS A 176 -15.30 -12.26 6.69
N HIS A 177 -14.27 -12.17 5.85
CA HIS A 177 -12.96 -11.72 6.31
C HIS A 177 -13.01 -10.26 6.78
N PRO A 178 -12.47 -9.93 7.98
CA PRO A 178 -12.56 -8.58 8.57
C PRO A 178 -12.09 -7.47 7.62
N LEU A 179 -11.01 -7.70 6.86
CA LEU A 179 -10.46 -6.74 5.90
C LEU A 179 -11.44 -6.35 4.79
N LEU A 180 -12.37 -7.24 4.45
CA LEU A 180 -13.30 -7.08 3.32
C LEU A 180 -14.73 -6.79 3.76
N ARG A 181 -14.93 -6.44 5.03
CA ARG A 181 -16.24 -6.07 5.56
C ARG A 181 -16.84 -4.91 4.78
N GLY A 182 -18.08 -5.08 4.30
CA GLY A 182 -18.80 -4.07 3.52
C GLY A 182 -18.48 -4.06 2.03
N PHE A 183 -17.58 -4.93 1.57
CA PHE A 183 -17.39 -5.13 0.13
C PHE A 183 -18.55 -5.91 -0.47
N ASP A 184 -18.89 -5.57 -1.70
CA ASP A 184 -19.79 -6.38 -2.52
C ASP A 184 -19.12 -7.69 -2.95
N ASP A 185 -19.90 -8.69 -3.38
CA ASP A 185 -19.38 -9.97 -3.90
C ASP A 185 -18.39 -9.77 -5.05
N ARG A 186 -18.56 -8.67 -5.80
CA ARG A 186 -17.71 -8.22 -6.89
C ARG A 186 -17.34 -6.76 -6.68
N TYR A 187 -16.09 -6.45 -6.91
CA TYR A 187 -15.60 -5.09 -6.77
C TYR A 187 -14.58 -4.78 -7.88
N PHE A 188 -14.35 -3.50 -8.11
CA PHE A 188 -13.46 -3.04 -9.15
C PHE A 188 -12.17 -2.47 -8.55
N ILE A 189 -11.06 -2.70 -9.23
CA ILE A 189 -9.76 -2.20 -8.81
C ILE A 189 -8.89 -1.83 -10.01
N PRO A 190 -8.18 -0.71 -9.97
CA PRO A 190 -7.19 -0.37 -10.99
C PRO A 190 -6.00 -1.30 -10.97
N GLN A 191 -5.49 -1.55 -12.16
CA GLN A 191 -4.26 -2.28 -12.39
C GLN A 191 -3.39 -1.51 -13.37
N SER A 192 -2.09 -1.41 -13.07
CA SER A 192 -1.06 -0.99 -14.01
C SER A 192 0.20 -1.79 -13.71
N ARG A 193 0.33 -2.97 -14.28
CA ARG A 193 1.44 -3.87 -14.00
C ARG A 193 1.83 -4.73 -15.19
N HIS A 194 3.13 -5.02 -15.30
CA HIS A 194 3.72 -5.93 -16.29
C HIS A 194 3.94 -7.34 -15.75
N THR A 195 3.76 -7.53 -14.44
CA THR A 195 4.03 -8.81 -13.77
C THR A 195 2.82 -9.30 -12.98
N ALA A 196 2.79 -10.59 -12.75
CA ALA A 196 1.88 -11.28 -11.83
C ALA A 196 2.68 -12.24 -10.96
N ILE A 197 2.13 -12.65 -9.83
CA ILE A 197 2.67 -13.76 -9.03
C ILE A 197 2.32 -15.11 -9.67
N ASN A 198 3.00 -16.15 -9.20
CA ASN A 198 2.64 -17.52 -9.55
C ASN A 198 1.49 -18.00 -8.66
N ASP A 199 0.25 -17.93 -9.18
CA ASP A 199 -0.96 -18.30 -8.45
C ASP A 199 -0.91 -19.75 -7.94
N ILE A 200 -0.28 -20.69 -8.68
CA ILE A 200 -0.15 -22.09 -8.26
C ILE A 200 0.68 -22.21 -6.99
N GLN A 201 1.76 -21.44 -6.88
CA GLN A 201 2.57 -21.42 -5.65
C GLN A 201 1.77 -20.89 -4.46
N VAL A 202 0.91 -19.87 -4.67
CA VAL A 202 0.03 -19.37 -3.61
C VAL A 202 -0.96 -20.45 -3.16
N TYR A 203 -1.62 -21.15 -4.10
CA TYR A 203 -2.53 -22.25 -3.77
C TYR A 203 -1.85 -23.39 -2.99
N ASN A 204 -0.56 -23.61 -3.21
CA ASN A 204 0.23 -24.62 -2.54
C ASN A 204 0.87 -24.13 -1.22
N THR A 205 0.61 -22.90 -0.79
CA THR A 205 1.15 -22.32 0.45
C THR A 205 0.04 -22.24 1.50
N PRO A 206 -0.06 -23.21 2.42
CA PRO A 206 -1.17 -23.31 3.38
C PRO A 206 -1.21 -22.19 4.43
N GLN A 207 -0.13 -21.40 4.53
CA GLN A 207 -0.04 -20.23 5.41
C GLN A 207 -0.70 -18.99 4.82
N LEU A 208 -1.26 -19.06 3.60
CA LEU A 208 -1.84 -17.95 2.90
C LEU A 208 -3.32 -18.20 2.58
N ASP A 209 -4.13 -17.23 2.92
CA ASP A 209 -5.53 -17.13 2.56
C ASP A 209 -5.71 -16.26 1.32
N ILE A 210 -6.34 -16.80 0.28
CA ILE A 210 -6.73 -16.01 -0.89
C ILE A 210 -8.04 -15.31 -0.54
N LEU A 211 -8.02 -13.99 -0.46
CA LEU A 211 -9.17 -13.18 -0.06
C LEU A 211 -9.98 -12.68 -1.25
N SER A 212 -9.32 -12.44 -2.39
CA SER A 212 -10.02 -12.11 -3.62
C SER A 212 -9.23 -12.50 -4.87
N ARG A 213 -9.96 -12.79 -5.95
CA ARG A 213 -9.38 -13.17 -7.24
C ARG A 213 -10.28 -12.79 -8.42
N SER A 214 -9.69 -12.74 -9.59
CA SER A 214 -10.37 -12.71 -10.90
C SER A 214 -10.04 -13.97 -11.67
N VAL A 215 -10.99 -14.47 -12.47
CA VAL A 215 -10.75 -15.61 -13.37
C VAL A 215 -9.74 -15.24 -14.45
N GLU A 216 -9.80 -14.00 -14.95
CA GLU A 216 -8.95 -13.53 -16.05
C GLU A 216 -7.60 -12.98 -15.55
N ASN A 217 -7.58 -12.32 -14.38
CA ASN A 217 -6.44 -11.49 -13.96
C ASN A 217 -5.69 -12.05 -12.73
N GLY A 218 -6.09 -13.26 -12.27
CA GLY A 218 -5.45 -13.95 -11.17
C GLY A 218 -5.84 -13.42 -9.78
N ILE A 219 -5.02 -13.74 -8.78
CA ILE A 219 -5.22 -13.35 -7.39
C ILE A 219 -4.95 -11.85 -7.22
N ASN A 220 -5.72 -11.18 -6.34
CA ASN A 220 -5.52 -9.75 -6.04
C ASN A 220 -5.17 -9.49 -4.58
N ILE A 221 -5.92 -10.06 -3.63
CA ILE A 221 -5.68 -9.87 -2.21
C ILE A 221 -5.40 -11.22 -1.56
N ILE A 222 -4.31 -11.27 -0.81
CA ILE A 222 -3.88 -12.41 -0.01
C ILE A 222 -3.68 -11.92 1.43
N GLY A 223 -4.00 -12.76 2.40
CA GLY A 223 -3.74 -12.50 3.81
C GLY A 223 -3.12 -13.70 4.50
N THR A 224 -2.55 -13.47 5.68
CA THR A 224 -2.23 -14.57 6.61
C THR A 224 -3.40 -14.77 7.57
N PRO A 225 -3.67 -16.01 8.04
CA PRO A 225 -4.79 -16.32 8.93
C PRO A 225 -4.75 -15.55 10.26
N ASP A 226 -3.57 -15.11 10.67
CA ASP A 226 -3.35 -14.32 11.90
C ASP A 226 -3.53 -12.80 11.69
N HIS A 227 -4.01 -12.36 10.52
CA HIS A 227 -4.19 -10.96 10.14
C HIS A 227 -2.90 -10.09 10.22
N ARG A 228 -1.74 -10.73 10.28
CA ARG A 228 -0.45 -10.03 10.43
C ARG A 228 0.10 -9.49 9.11
N ARG A 229 -0.20 -10.15 7.99
CA ARG A 229 0.33 -9.75 6.67
C ARG A 229 -0.76 -9.78 5.62
N PHE A 230 -0.83 -8.69 4.87
CA PHE A 230 -1.72 -8.56 3.72
C PHE A 230 -0.92 -8.15 2.48
N PHE A 231 -1.22 -8.80 1.36
CA PHE A 231 -0.55 -8.58 0.08
C PHE A 231 -1.60 -8.23 -0.96
N VAL A 232 -1.49 -7.03 -1.53
CA VAL A 232 -2.44 -6.50 -2.51
C VAL A 232 -1.72 -6.24 -3.81
N LEU A 233 -2.05 -7.00 -4.84
CA LEU A 233 -1.37 -6.95 -6.14
C LEU A 233 -1.87 -5.82 -7.03
N GLY A 234 -3.09 -5.32 -6.79
CA GLY A 234 -3.65 -4.15 -7.43
C GLY A 234 -3.20 -2.84 -6.81
N GLN A 235 -3.56 -1.75 -7.46
CA GLN A 235 -3.22 -0.41 -7.00
C GLN A 235 -4.34 0.18 -6.15
N VAL A 236 -4.42 -0.21 -4.86
CA VAL A 236 -5.51 0.20 -3.95
C VAL A 236 -5.35 1.63 -3.42
N PHE A 237 -4.17 2.21 -3.42
CA PHE A 237 -3.94 3.53 -2.84
C PHE A 237 -3.97 4.69 -3.83
N PHE A 238 -4.18 4.45 -5.10
CA PHE A 238 -4.28 5.53 -6.10
C PHE A 238 -5.70 6.11 -6.19
N PHE A 239 -6.43 6.43 -5.08
CA PHE A 239 -7.87 6.32 -5.06
C PHE A 239 -8.71 7.53 -4.72
N ILE A 240 -8.20 8.75 -4.46
CA ILE A 240 -9.08 9.87 -4.09
C ILE A 240 -8.74 11.15 -4.85
N LEU A 241 -9.79 11.75 -5.44
CA LEU A 241 -9.91 13.09 -6.02
C LEU A 241 -8.89 13.55 -7.09
N GLN A 242 -7.70 12.98 -7.20
CA GLN A 242 -6.71 13.30 -8.23
C GLN A 242 -6.27 12.08 -9.05
N VAL A 243 -6.92 10.95 -8.90
CA VAL A 243 -6.60 9.71 -9.62
C VAL A 243 -7.29 9.62 -10.99
N GLU A 244 -8.18 10.55 -11.29
CA GLU A 244 -8.45 10.83 -12.71
C GLU A 244 -7.15 10.87 -13.51
N ILE A 245 -6.08 11.24 -12.82
CA ILE A 245 -4.81 11.65 -13.39
C ILE A 245 -3.83 10.48 -13.57
N ILE A 246 -3.71 9.49 -12.65
CA ILE A 246 -2.55 8.58 -12.70
C ILE A 246 -2.63 7.55 -13.83
N LEU A 247 -3.74 6.83 -14.00
CA LEU A 247 -3.89 5.96 -15.19
C LEU A 247 -3.96 6.81 -16.45
N GLU A 248 -4.62 7.96 -16.40
CA GLU A 248 -4.69 8.91 -17.51
C GLU A 248 -3.34 9.58 -17.75
N GLU A 249 -2.64 10.07 -16.72
CA GLU A 249 -1.30 10.64 -16.85
C GLU A 249 -0.30 9.60 -17.40
N GLU A 250 -0.36 8.38 -16.91
CA GLU A 250 0.47 7.29 -17.43
C GLU A 250 0.14 7.03 -18.89
N TYR A 251 -1.14 6.92 -19.23
CA TYR A 251 -1.59 6.75 -20.60
C TYR A 251 -1.16 7.90 -21.50
N LEU A 252 -1.45 9.14 -21.13
CA LEU A 252 -1.12 10.34 -21.90
C LEU A 252 0.40 10.56 -22.01
N ARG A 253 1.14 10.33 -20.91
CA ARG A 253 2.60 10.41 -20.90
C ARG A 253 3.23 9.42 -21.90
N ASP A 254 2.80 8.18 -21.85
CA ASP A 254 3.38 7.12 -22.68
C ASP A 254 2.92 7.27 -24.16
N LYS A 255 1.67 7.66 -24.39
CA LYS A 255 1.15 8.05 -25.71
C LYS A 255 1.94 9.22 -26.30
N LYS A 256 2.24 10.26 -25.50
CA LYS A 256 3.04 11.41 -25.94
C LYS A 256 4.49 11.03 -26.25
N LYS A 257 5.03 10.02 -25.58
CA LYS A 257 6.39 9.48 -25.85
C LYS A 257 6.42 8.51 -27.03
N GLY A 258 5.27 8.20 -27.67
CA GLY A 258 5.17 7.25 -28.75
C GLY A 258 5.38 5.78 -28.31
N LEU A 259 5.26 5.50 -27.01
CA LEU A 259 5.35 4.15 -26.48
C LEU A 259 4.07 3.35 -26.81
N PRO A 260 4.18 2.02 -27.02
CA PRO A 260 3.03 1.18 -27.27
C PRO A 260 2.20 1.01 -25.99
N ILE A 261 1.22 1.89 -25.80
CA ILE A 261 0.28 1.81 -24.69
C ILE A 261 -1.17 1.73 -25.23
N ALA A 262 -1.94 0.78 -24.68
CA ALA A 262 -3.37 0.68 -24.98
C ALA A 262 -4.18 1.68 -24.14
N VAL A 263 -5.37 2.03 -24.59
CA VAL A 263 -6.35 2.74 -23.76
C VAL A 263 -6.63 1.88 -22.52
N PRO A 264 -6.61 2.47 -21.30
CA PRO A 264 -6.86 1.70 -20.08
C PRO A 264 -8.26 1.09 -20.12
N LYS A 265 -8.34 -0.24 -20.02
CA LYS A 265 -9.57 -1.02 -20.15
C LYS A 265 -10.59 -0.64 -19.07
N ASN A 266 -11.84 -0.43 -19.43
CA ASN A 266 -12.96 -0.08 -18.53
C ASN A 266 -12.73 1.21 -17.70
N TYR A 267 -11.78 2.02 -18.06
CA TYR A 267 -11.50 3.29 -17.40
C TYR A 267 -12.37 4.42 -17.94
N TYR A 268 -12.45 4.52 -19.27
CA TYR A 268 -13.34 5.45 -19.94
C TYR A 268 -14.67 4.78 -20.33
N PRO A 269 -15.78 5.53 -20.39
CA PRO A 269 -17.04 4.99 -20.91
C PRO A 269 -16.86 4.40 -22.31
N ASN A 270 -17.13 3.08 -22.47
CA ASN A 270 -16.92 2.32 -23.69
C ASN A 270 -15.48 2.39 -24.25
N ASP A 271 -14.48 2.49 -23.36
CA ASP A 271 -13.05 2.65 -23.67
C ASP A 271 -12.73 3.84 -24.61
N ASN A 272 -13.58 4.87 -24.59
CA ASN A 272 -13.41 6.09 -25.38
C ASN A 272 -12.67 7.16 -24.57
N ASP A 273 -11.38 7.37 -24.88
CA ASP A 273 -10.46 8.30 -24.20
C ASP A 273 -10.78 9.80 -24.43
N THR A 274 -11.84 10.11 -25.17
CA THR A 274 -12.37 11.49 -25.28
C THR A 274 -13.42 11.82 -24.21
N LYS A 275 -13.85 10.82 -23.41
CA LYS A 275 -14.86 10.98 -22.36
C LYS A 275 -14.20 11.01 -20.99
N ARG A 276 -14.90 11.64 -20.04
CA ARG A 276 -14.47 11.62 -18.65
C ARG A 276 -14.57 10.20 -18.07
N PRO A 277 -13.54 9.72 -17.33
CA PRO A 277 -13.58 8.39 -16.71
C PRO A 277 -14.64 8.28 -15.62
N TYR A 278 -15.09 7.03 -15.34
CA TYR A 278 -15.93 6.71 -14.20
C TYR A 278 -15.12 6.17 -13.04
N PHE A 279 -15.41 6.64 -11.84
CA PHE A 279 -14.84 6.11 -10.61
C PHE A 279 -15.73 5.04 -10.02
N THR A 280 -15.33 3.79 -10.11
CA THR A 280 -16.09 2.64 -9.62
C THR A 280 -15.38 1.91 -8.47
N TRP A 281 -14.30 2.47 -7.94
CA TRP A 281 -13.44 1.80 -6.98
C TRP A 281 -13.15 2.59 -5.69
N CYS A 282 -13.45 3.88 -5.63
CA CYS A 282 -13.10 4.74 -4.48
C CYS A 282 -13.64 4.24 -3.14
N SER A 283 -14.92 3.83 -3.09
CA SER A 283 -15.55 3.35 -1.87
C SER A 283 -14.86 2.09 -1.31
N TYR A 284 -14.40 1.20 -2.18
CA TYR A 284 -13.67 -0.01 -1.77
C TYR A 284 -12.31 0.29 -1.18
N ALA A 285 -11.63 1.33 -1.68
CA ALA A 285 -10.37 1.77 -1.11
C ALA A 285 -10.54 2.30 0.31
N HIS A 286 -11.51 3.18 0.54
CA HIS A 286 -11.84 3.69 1.87
C HIS A 286 -12.19 2.55 2.83
N LEU A 287 -13.08 1.64 2.42
CA LEU A 287 -13.46 0.47 3.21
C LEU A 287 -12.26 -0.41 3.55
N PHE A 288 -11.36 -0.64 2.59
CA PHE A 288 -10.17 -1.46 2.79
C PHE A 288 -9.28 -0.89 3.91
N TYR A 289 -8.91 0.39 3.82
CA TYR A 289 -8.07 1.02 4.84
C TYR A 289 -8.76 1.16 6.17
N HIS A 290 -10.05 1.48 6.18
CA HIS A 290 -10.85 1.55 7.39
C HIS A 290 -10.93 0.20 8.11
N ASN A 291 -11.16 -0.87 7.36
CA ASN A 291 -11.19 -2.23 7.89
C ASN A 291 -9.82 -2.67 8.42
N TRP A 292 -8.74 -2.34 7.70
CA TRP A 292 -7.39 -2.64 8.17
C TRP A 292 -7.05 -1.89 9.46
N LEU A 293 -7.34 -0.59 9.54
CA LEU A 293 -7.16 0.19 10.78
C LEU A 293 -7.98 -0.37 11.93
N ASN A 294 -9.19 -0.89 11.65
CA ASN A 294 -10.00 -1.54 12.66
C ASN A 294 -9.38 -2.86 13.16
N ILE A 295 -8.83 -3.70 12.26
CA ILE A 295 -8.08 -4.91 12.63
C ILE A 295 -6.89 -4.52 13.52
N VAL A 296 -6.09 -3.56 13.07
CA VAL A 296 -4.93 -3.05 13.81
C VAL A 296 -5.34 -2.57 15.19
N TYR A 297 -6.40 -1.76 15.30
CA TYR A 297 -6.90 -1.23 16.57
C TYR A 297 -7.37 -2.32 17.54
N GLN A 298 -8.07 -3.34 17.03
CA GLN A 298 -8.67 -4.39 17.85
C GLN A 298 -7.66 -5.44 18.33
N GLU A 299 -6.66 -5.74 17.51
CA GLU A 299 -5.80 -6.90 17.71
C GLU A 299 -4.38 -6.54 18.19
N THR A 300 -3.93 -5.29 18.01
CA THR A 300 -2.60 -4.86 18.47
C THR A 300 -2.53 -4.79 19.99
N PRO A 301 -1.49 -5.36 20.63
CA PRO A 301 -1.27 -5.19 22.06
C PRO A 301 -1.12 -3.71 22.45
N TYR A 302 -1.68 -3.31 23.59
CA TYR A 302 -1.52 -1.93 24.08
C TYR A 302 -0.04 -1.56 24.26
N ASP A 303 0.75 -2.46 24.82
CA ASP A 303 2.21 -2.37 24.85
C ASP A 303 2.80 -2.98 23.56
N LEU A 304 3.28 -2.13 22.66
CA LEU A 304 3.83 -2.55 21.38
C LEU A 304 5.07 -3.45 21.52
N GLN A 305 5.83 -3.36 22.62
CA GLN A 305 6.96 -4.27 22.87
C GLN A 305 6.50 -5.73 23.07
N ALA A 306 5.22 -5.96 23.35
CA ALA A 306 4.65 -7.30 23.41
C ALA A 306 4.45 -7.96 22.04
N ILE A 307 4.56 -7.23 20.92
CA ILE A 307 4.37 -7.76 19.56
C ILE A 307 5.25 -8.99 19.31
N ALA A 308 6.52 -8.92 19.69
CA ALA A 308 7.46 -10.04 19.53
C ALA A 308 7.11 -11.28 20.37
N LYS A 309 6.29 -11.12 21.44
CA LYS A 309 5.92 -12.20 22.37
C LYS A 309 4.60 -12.87 21.96
N VAL A 310 3.72 -12.16 21.27
CA VAL A 310 2.39 -12.66 20.86
C VAL A 310 2.49 -13.74 19.81
N HIS A 311 3.55 -13.73 19.01
CA HIS A 311 3.82 -14.77 18.01
C HIS A 311 5.32 -15.13 18.00
N PRO A 312 5.76 -16.18 18.71
CA PRO A 312 7.06 -16.76 18.43
C PRO A 312 7.04 -17.22 16.96
N CYS A 313 8.01 -16.73 16.18
CA CYS A 313 8.19 -17.07 14.78
C CYS A 313 8.05 -18.57 14.58
N ALA A 314 6.99 -19.03 13.92
CA ALA A 314 6.99 -20.34 13.30
C ALA A 314 8.03 -20.27 12.16
N HIS A 315 9.14 -20.95 12.34
CA HIS A 315 10.22 -21.14 11.39
C HIS A 315 9.74 -21.91 10.16
#